data_f68ad7add820782086e6e97838be3bb9
#
_entry.id   f68ad7add820782086e6e97838be3bb9
#
_cell.length_a   1.000
_cell.length_b   1.000
_cell.length_c   1.000
_cell.angle_alpha   90.00
_cell.angle_beta   90.00
_cell.angle_gamma   90.00
#
_symmetry.space_group_name_H-M   'P 1'
#
loop_
_entity.id
_entity.type
_entity.pdbx_description
1 polymer ?
#
loop_
_entity_poly.entity_id
_entity_poly.type
_entity_poly.pdbx_seq_one_letter_code
_entity_poly.pdbx_strand_id
1 'polypeptide(L)'
;MLRLILAILLRRLLVVIPMLLVVSVMIFVILRLLPVDPIAMIISPTAMPDEVEAMRAFHGLDKPIPMQYLIWIGNILTGDFGNAISFRDSVMNLLGETLPATIELALFALFFAIIIGFGGGLYMFHVRGTVRETVTDVTSIAMLSLADFLWASILMLLVGVHWMLLPISGRYGPEFIAPDITGFIFIDAIITADGALLISSLEHILLPALALALAFAPLIMRVLKSSLTEVMTEDYITLARLRGISERRILLRHALKNGVLPTLTLIGVQFGFLFGGTLLVEIIFSYPGLGNLMVRAIRNTDLPVIQMAALTYCVVVLASNTVVDVLYVVLNPKLRKE
;
A
#
# COMPACT_ATOMS: atom_id res chain seq x y z
N MET A 1 3.59 4.56 28.99
CA MET A 1 3.20 4.59 27.59
C MET A 1 4.35 5.02 26.67
N LEU A 2 4.97 6.18 26.88
CA LEU A 2 6.10 6.64 26.04
C LEU A 2 7.29 5.65 26.03
N ARG A 3 7.68 5.11 27.20
CA ARG A 3 8.76 4.10 27.31
C ARG A 3 8.44 2.81 26.57
N LEU A 4 7.17 2.38 26.56
CA LEU A 4 6.74 1.18 25.85
C LEU A 4 6.78 1.39 24.34
N ILE A 5 6.28 2.53 23.86
CA ILE A 5 6.35 2.90 22.43
C ILE A 5 7.82 2.98 21.97
N LEU A 6 8.68 3.63 22.78
CA LEU A 6 10.11 3.72 22.47
C LEU A 6 10.80 2.34 22.41
N ALA A 7 10.45 1.44 23.36
CA ALA A 7 10.98 0.08 23.36
C ALA A 7 10.55 -0.72 22.13
N ILE A 8 9.28 -0.55 21.68
CA ILE A 8 8.76 -1.17 20.45
C ILE A 8 9.52 -0.62 19.23
N LEU A 9 9.65 0.70 19.14
CA LEU A 9 10.38 1.34 18.04
C LEU A 9 11.84 0.88 17.97
N LEU A 10 12.55 0.83 19.11
CA LEU A 10 13.92 0.33 19.17
C LEU A 10 14.02 -1.13 18.74
N ARG A 11 13.13 -1.99 19.25
CA ARG A 11 13.08 -3.41 18.87
C ARG A 11 12.77 -3.58 17.38
N ARG A 12 11.89 -2.74 16.84
CA ARG A 12 11.57 -2.74 15.40
C ARG A 12 12.73 -2.28 14.55
N LEU A 13 13.44 -1.21 14.93
CA LEU A 13 14.64 -0.76 14.22
C LEU A 13 15.71 -1.84 14.13
N LEU A 14 15.91 -2.62 15.21
CA LEU A 14 16.84 -3.75 15.22
C LEU A 14 16.47 -4.87 14.22
N VAL A 15 15.20 -4.99 13.85
CA VAL A 15 14.72 -5.96 12.85
C VAL A 15 14.69 -5.33 11.44
N VAL A 16 14.23 -4.09 11.34
CA VAL A 16 14.04 -3.37 10.07
C VAL A 16 15.37 -3.10 9.38
N ILE A 17 16.40 -2.70 10.12
CA ILE A 17 17.72 -2.38 9.54
C ILE A 17 18.37 -3.60 8.86
N PRO A 18 18.52 -4.77 9.53
CA PRO A 18 19.03 -5.97 8.87
C PRO A 18 18.16 -6.41 7.70
N MET A 19 16.85 -6.30 7.79
CA MET A 19 15.94 -6.66 6.72
C MET A 19 16.11 -5.77 5.48
N LEU A 20 16.21 -4.45 5.67
CA LEU A 20 16.50 -3.50 4.59
C LEU A 20 17.87 -3.78 3.96
N LEU A 21 18.86 -4.11 4.77
CA LEU A 21 20.20 -4.47 4.26
C LEU A 21 20.15 -5.74 3.40
N VAL A 22 19.48 -6.79 3.85
CA VAL A 22 19.32 -8.01 3.05
C VAL A 22 18.58 -7.73 1.74
N VAL A 23 17.48 -6.98 1.80
CA VAL A 23 16.69 -6.63 0.61
C VAL A 23 17.50 -5.76 -0.35
N SER A 24 18.25 -4.77 0.16
CA SER A 24 19.09 -3.91 -0.69
C SER A 24 20.19 -4.70 -1.41
N VAL A 25 20.83 -5.66 -0.70
CA VAL A 25 21.80 -6.58 -1.34
C VAL A 25 21.12 -7.43 -2.41
N MET A 26 19.93 -7.99 -2.12
CA MET A 26 19.20 -8.81 -3.09
C MET A 26 18.84 -8.02 -4.34
N ILE A 27 18.25 -6.82 -4.18
CA ILE A 27 17.88 -5.95 -5.31
C ILE A 27 19.13 -5.63 -6.14
N PHE A 28 20.20 -5.22 -5.47
CA PHE A 28 21.44 -4.86 -6.14
C PHE A 28 22.03 -6.02 -6.95
N VAL A 29 22.16 -7.21 -6.34
CA VAL A 29 22.74 -8.39 -6.97
C VAL A 29 21.86 -8.89 -8.12
N ILE A 30 20.55 -8.99 -7.91
CA ILE A 30 19.61 -9.46 -8.97
C ILE A 30 19.74 -8.56 -10.21
N LEU A 31 19.76 -7.26 -10.04
CA LEU A 31 19.85 -6.33 -11.18
C LEU A 31 21.22 -6.38 -11.88
N ARG A 32 22.29 -6.75 -11.17
CA ARG A 32 23.62 -6.93 -11.76
C ARG A 32 23.80 -8.28 -12.47
N LEU A 33 22.96 -9.26 -12.14
CA LEU A 33 22.93 -10.57 -12.83
C LEU A 33 22.09 -10.54 -14.12
N LEU A 34 21.29 -9.50 -14.33
CA LEU A 34 20.56 -9.35 -15.59
C LEU A 34 21.55 -9.14 -16.74
N PRO A 35 21.31 -9.78 -17.91
CA PRO A 35 22.18 -9.64 -19.09
C PRO A 35 21.94 -8.29 -19.80
N VAL A 36 21.92 -7.21 -19.04
CA VAL A 36 21.70 -5.83 -19.52
C VAL A 36 22.90 -4.98 -19.11
N ASP A 37 23.53 -4.35 -20.09
CA ASP A 37 24.59 -3.40 -19.81
C ASP A 37 24.00 -2.01 -19.51
N PRO A 38 24.11 -1.51 -18.27
CA PRO A 38 23.58 -0.20 -17.91
C PRO A 38 24.14 0.94 -18.78
N ILE A 39 25.36 0.76 -19.28
CA ILE A 39 26.06 1.76 -20.09
C ILE A 39 25.52 1.83 -21.51
N ALA A 40 25.14 0.70 -22.09
CA ALA A 40 24.55 0.65 -23.42
C ALA A 40 23.30 1.52 -23.56
N MET A 41 22.67 1.93 -22.44
CA MET A 41 21.50 2.79 -22.42
C MET A 41 21.83 4.27 -22.27
N ILE A 42 23.02 4.58 -21.74
CA ILE A 42 23.48 5.95 -21.50
C ILE A 42 24.24 6.48 -22.71
N ILE A 43 24.94 5.61 -23.40
CA ILE A 43 25.85 5.97 -24.49
C ILE A 43 25.18 5.75 -25.85
N SER A 44 25.52 6.61 -26.80
CA SER A 44 25.10 6.45 -28.21
C SER A 44 25.58 5.11 -28.77
N PRO A 45 24.77 4.43 -29.59
CA PRO A 45 25.20 3.21 -30.30
C PRO A 45 26.46 3.40 -31.17
N THR A 46 26.84 4.65 -31.44
CA THR A 46 28.01 5.06 -32.24
C THR A 46 29.20 5.52 -31.39
N ALA A 47 29.13 5.36 -30.07
CA ALA A 47 30.22 5.77 -29.17
C ALA A 47 31.50 4.94 -29.39
N MET A 48 32.65 5.59 -29.24
CA MET A 48 33.93 4.88 -29.34
C MET A 48 34.17 3.98 -28.13
N PRO A 49 34.91 2.87 -28.28
CA PRO A 49 35.20 1.96 -27.16
C PRO A 49 35.81 2.67 -25.94
N ASP A 50 36.68 3.66 -26.17
CA ASP A 50 37.34 4.45 -25.12
C ASP A 50 36.33 5.29 -24.32
N GLU A 51 35.28 5.83 -24.95
CA GLU A 51 34.21 6.58 -24.30
C GLU A 51 33.35 5.66 -23.43
N VAL A 52 33.07 4.44 -23.91
CA VAL A 52 32.36 3.41 -23.15
C VAL A 52 33.14 3.04 -21.88
N GLU A 53 34.44 2.83 -22.02
CA GLU A 53 35.31 2.42 -20.91
C GLU A 53 35.49 3.56 -19.88
N ALA A 54 35.64 4.80 -20.33
CA ALA A 54 35.66 5.97 -19.48
C ALA A 54 34.33 6.15 -18.69
N MET A 55 33.19 5.90 -19.33
CA MET A 55 31.89 5.97 -18.68
C MET A 55 31.68 4.83 -17.67
N ARG A 56 32.19 3.62 -17.95
CA ARG A 56 32.20 2.50 -16.99
C ARG A 56 33.01 2.85 -15.74
N ALA A 57 34.20 3.41 -15.92
CA ALA A 57 35.04 3.84 -14.82
C ALA A 57 34.42 4.98 -14.01
N PHE A 58 33.77 5.95 -14.69
CA PHE A 58 33.07 7.06 -14.05
C PHE A 58 31.93 6.59 -13.14
N HIS A 59 31.15 5.59 -13.58
CA HIS A 59 30.08 4.99 -12.79
C HIS A 59 30.55 3.86 -11.85
N GLY A 60 31.86 3.59 -11.79
CA GLY A 60 32.45 2.54 -10.94
C GLY A 60 32.03 1.13 -11.32
N LEU A 61 31.59 0.91 -12.56
CA LEU A 61 31.14 -0.40 -13.08
C LEU A 61 32.31 -1.31 -13.45
N ASP A 62 33.51 -0.80 -13.44
CA ASP A 62 34.80 -1.50 -13.56
C ASP A 62 35.21 -2.25 -12.30
N LYS A 63 34.59 -1.90 -11.15
CA LYS A 63 34.93 -2.46 -9.84
C LYS A 63 34.21 -3.79 -9.57
N PRO A 64 34.74 -4.63 -8.64
CA PRO A 64 34.02 -5.84 -8.20
C PRO A 64 32.64 -5.51 -7.62
N ILE A 65 31.66 -6.40 -7.83
CA ILE A 65 30.26 -6.21 -7.40
C ILE A 65 30.13 -5.78 -5.92
N PRO A 66 30.88 -6.36 -4.94
CA PRO A 66 30.79 -5.89 -3.56
C PRO A 66 31.19 -4.42 -3.37
N MET A 67 32.20 -3.96 -4.13
CA MET A 67 32.64 -2.57 -4.07
C MET A 67 31.62 -1.62 -4.69
N GLN A 68 31.00 -2.02 -5.80
CA GLN A 68 29.90 -1.29 -6.41
C GLN A 68 28.72 -1.14 -5.43
N TYR A 69 28.38 -2.20 -4.69
CA TYR A 69 27.35 -2.17 -3.66
C TYR A 69 27.69 -1.17 -2.53
N LEU A 70 28.92 -1.20 -2.03
CA LEU A 70 29.35 -0.27 -0.97
C LEU A 70 29.31 1.19 -1.41
N ILE A 71 29.68 1.48 -2.65
CA ILE A 71 29.60 2.83 -3.22
C ILE A 71 28.11 3.24 -3.32
N TRP A 72 27.26 2.36 -3.86
CA TRP A 72 25.82 2.63 -4.03
C TRP A 72 25.12 2.89 -2.70
N ILE A 73 25.31 2.03 -1.71
CA ILE A 73 24.70 2.23 -0.38
C ILE A 73 25.28 3.46 0.33
N GLY A 74 26.56 3.77 0.12
CA GLY A 74 27.20 4.98 0.63
C GLY A 74 26.53 6.25 0.06
N ASN A 75 26.27 6.28 -1.25
CA ASN A 75 25.58 7.37 -1.90
C ASN A 75 24.14 7.54 -1.37
N ILE A 76 23.40 6.44 -1.19
CA ILE A 76 22.06 6.47 -0.58
C ILE A 76 22.12 7.09 0.82
N LEU A 77 23.07 6.70 1.65
CA LEU A 77 23.21 7.20 3.02
C LEU A 77 23.58 8.69 3.08
N THR A 78 24.21 9.22 2.02
CA THR A 78 24.49 10.66 1.87
C THR A 78 23.37 11.45 1.20
N GLY A 79 22.27 10.77 0.79
CA GLY A 79 21.12 11.39 0.15
C GLY A 79 21.23 11.51 -1.37
N ASP A 80 22.26 10.93 -1.98
CA ASP A 80 22.40 10.83 -3.44
C ASP A 80 21.76 9.54 -3.94
N PHE A 81 20.56 9.64 -4.49
CA PHE A 81 19.82 8.52 -5.06
C PHE A 81 20.11 8.32 -6.56
N GLY A 82 20.98 9.13 -7.12
CA GLY A 82 21.34 9.09 -8.53
C GLY A 82 20.32 9.77 -9.45
N ASN A 83 20.61 9.72 -10.74
CA ASN A 83 19.77 10.27 -11.79
C ASN A 83 19.14 9.15 -12.61
N ALA A 84 17.88 9.34 -12.97
CA ALA A 84 17.16 8.45 -13.87
C ALA A 84 17.69 8.62 -15.31
N ILE A 85 17.98 7.51 -15.94
CA ILE A 85 18.56 7.47 -17.29
C ILE A 85 17.50 7.81 -18.34
N SER A 86 16.33 7.14 -18.25
CA SER A 86 15.26 7.26 -19.23
C SER A 86 14.36 8.46 -18.99
N PHE A 87 14.18 8.86 -17.74
CA PHE A 87 13.29 9.97 -17.35
C PHE A 87 13.98 11.34 -17.39
N ARG A 88 15.32 11.38 -17.43
CA ARG A 88 16.14 12.62 -17.43
C ARG A 88 15.86 13.54 -16.25
N ASP A 89 15.57 12.96 -15.11
CA ASP A 89 15.28 13.65 -13.86
C ASP A 89 16.01 12.97 -12.70
N SER A 90 16.08 13.62 -11.54
CA SER A 90 16.62 12.96 -10.35
C SER A 90 15.68 11.88 -9.85
N VAL A 91 16.24 10.76 -9.38
CA VAL A 91 15.43 9.67 -8.80
C VAL A 91 14.64 10.17 -7.60
N MET A 92 15.19 11.13 -6.83
CA MET A 92 14.52 11.72 -5.68
C MET A 92 13.24 12.47 -6.05
N ASN A 93 13.26 13.25 -7.14
CA ASN A 93 12.08 13.96 -7.63
C ASN A 93 11.00 12.99 -8.05
N LEU A 94 11.37 11.96 -8.85
CA LEU A 94 10.41 10.94 -9.31
C LEU A 94 9.74 10.20 -8.15
N LEU A 95 10.51 9.89 -7.09
CA LEU A 95 9.97 9.27 -5.88
C LEU A 95 9.08 10.25 -5.10
N GLY A 96 9.48 11.52 -5.02
CA GLY A 96 8.71 12.58 -4.36
C GLY A 96 7.34 12.80 -4.99
N GLU A 97 7.23 12.70 -6.31
CA GLU A 97 5.96 12.84 -7.04
C GLU A 97 5.07 11.60 -6.93
N THR A 98 5.67 10.39 -6.98
CA THR A 98 4.91 9.15 -7.12
C THR A 98 4.56 8.49 -5.79
N LEU A 99 5.41 8.60 -4.78
CA LEU A 99 5.18 7.99 -3.47
C LEU A 99 3.93 8.51 -2.76
N PRO A 100 3.66 9.85 -2.71
CA PRO A 100 2.44 10.36 -2.11
C PRO A 100 1.17 9.80 -2.76
N ALA A 101 1.17 9.65 -4.09
CA ALA A 101 0.05 9.11 -4.84
C ALA A 101 -0.27 7.65 -4.42
N THR A 102 0.76 6.80 -4.30
CA THR A 102 0.59 5.41 -3.82
C THR A 102 0.08 5.36 -2.37
N ILE A 103 0.59 6.24 -1.50
CA ILE A 103 0.14 6.31 -0.10
C ILE A 103 -1.33 6.74 -0.02
N GLU A 104 -1.74 7.75 -0.79
CA GLU A 104 -3.15 8.17 -0.86
C GLU A 104 -4.04 7.03 -1.32
N LEU A 105 -3.66 6.35 -2.41
CA LEU A 105 -4.41 5.21 -2.93
C LEU A 105 -4.56 4.11 -1.88
N ALA A 106 -3.48 3.74 -1.18
CA ALA A 106 -3.51 2.73 -0.13
C ALA A 106 -4.39 3.13 1.06
N LEU A 107 -4.35 4.41 1.47
CA LEU A 107 -5.19 4.92 2.56
C LEU A 107 -6.67 4.94 2.19
N PHE A 108 -7.03 5.38 0.98
CA PHE A 108 -8.42 5.34 0.51
C PHE A 108 -8.91 3.90 0.34
N ALA A 109 -8.07 3.00 -0.18
CA ALA A 109 -8.40 1.58 -0.28
C ALA A 109 -8.65 0.97 1.10
N LEU A 110 -7.81 1.25 2.08
CA LEU A 110 -7.99 0.82 3.46
C LEU A 110 -9.29 1.37 4.06
N PHE A 111 -9.58 2.65 3.85
CA PHE A 111 -10.79 3.29 4.32
C PHE A 111 -12.05 2.59 3.77
N PHE A 112 -12.12 2.35 2.46
CA PHE A 112 -13.23 1.63 1.86
C PHE A 112 -13.28 0.15 2.29
N ALA A 113 -12.14 -0.52 2.41
CA ALA A 113 -12.07 -1.89 2.90
C ALA A 113 -12.62 -2.03 4.33
N ILE A 114 -12.33 -1.06 5.20
CA ILE A 114 -12.88 -1.00 6.55
C ILE A 114 -14.40 -0.79 6.50
N ILE A 115 -14.90 0.18 5.75
CA ILE A 115 -16.35 0.45 5.67
C ILE A 115 -17.10 -0.77 5.15
N ILE A 116 -16.66 -1.33 4.01
CA ILE A 116 -17.29 -2.49 3.38
C ILE A 116 -17.14 -3.72 4.28
N GLY A 117 -15.94 -3.93 4.84
CA GLY A 117 -15.62 -5.07 5.70
C GLY A 117 -16.41 -5.09 7.00
N PHE A 118 -16.49 -3.95 7.70
CA PHE A 118 -17.29 -3.85 8.94
C PHE A 118 -18.78 -3.91 8.65
N GLY A 119 -19.27 -3.15 7.66
CA GLY A 119 -20.67 -3.19 7.27
C GLY A 119 -21.12 -4.58 6.85
N GLY A 120 -20.35 -5.22 5.97
CA GLY A 120 -20.61 -6.58 5.52
C GLY A 120 -20.49 -7.61 6.64
N GLY A 121 -19.47 -7.53 7.48
CA GLY A 121 -19.28 -8.44 8.62
C GLY A 121 -20.40 -8.38 9.66
N LEU A 122 -20.86 -7.15 9.99
CA LEU A 122 -22.03 -6.95 10.85
C LEU A 122 -23.31 -7.49 10.20
N TYR A 123 -23.49 -7.29 8.90
CA TYR A 123 -24.63 -7.84 8.17
C TYR A 123 -24.59 -9.37 8.15
N MET A 124 -23.46 -9.99 7.82
CA MET A 124 -23.27 -11.45 7.86
C MET A 124 -23.56 -12.02 9.25
N PHE A 125 -23.11 -11.34 10.31
CA PHE A 125 -23.44 -11.71 11.68
C PHE A 125 -24.94 -11.60 11.98
N HIS A 126 -25.61 -10.57 11.48
CA HIS A 126 -27.05 -10.33 11.70
C HIS A 126 -27.93 -11.41 11.04
N VAL A 127 -27.55 -11.87 9.85
CA VAL A 127 -28.33 -12.87 9.08
C VAL A 127 -27.98 -14.32 9.42
N ARG A 128 -27.15 -14.56 10.44
CA ARG A 128 -26.75 -15.91 10.85
C ARG A 128 -27.96 -16.78 11.19
N GLY A 129 -27.87 -18.08 10.90
CA GLY A 129 -28.96 -19.04 11.08
C GLY A 129 -30.06 -18.94 10.03
N THR A 130 -29.90 -18.11 9.00
CA THR A 130 -30.87 -17.98 7.89
C THR A 130 -30.23 -18.39 6.56
N VAL A 131 -31.09 -18.65 5.54
CA VAL A 131 -30.59 -18.91 4.16
C VAL A 131 -29.71 -17.77 3.63
N ARG A 132 -29.94 -16.55 4.08
CA ARG A 132 -29.11 -15.37 3.70
C ARG A 132 -27.67 -15.47 4.22
N GLU A 133 -27.45 -16.18 5.30
CA GLU A 133 -26.09 -16.47 5.78
C GLU A 133 -25.28 -17.21 4.72
N THR A 134 -25.82 -18.30 4.17
CA THR A 134 -25.16 -19.06 3.11
C THR A 134 -24.86 -18.19 1.88
N VAL A 135 -25.81 -17.36 1.46
CA VAL A 135 -25.62 -16.45 0.32
C VAL A 135 -24.49 -15.45 0.60
N THR A 136 -24.46 -14.83 1.77
CA THR A 136 -23.42 -13.85 2.11
C THR A 136 -22.05 -14.51 2.29
N ASP A 137 -21.99 -15.70 2.86
CA ASP A 137 -20.74 -16.46 2.97
C ASP A 137 -20.19 -16.85 1.60
N VAL A 138 -21.01 -17.38 0.71
CA VAL A 138 -20.63 -17.72 -0.68
C VAL A 138 -20.18 -16.46 -1.43
N THR A 139 -20.92 -15.36 -1.30
CA THR A 139 -20.53 -14.08 -1.95
C THR A 139 -19.17 -13.59 -1.43
N SER A 140 -18.94 -13.64 -0.11
CA SER A 140 -17.65 -13.21 0.45
C SER A 140 -16.49 -14.11 0.00
N ILE A 141 -16.73 -15.42 -0.18
CA ILE A 141 -15.73 -16.35 -0.71
C ILE A 141 -15.46 -16.04 -2.19
N ALA A 142 -16.51 -15.84 -2.98
CA ALA A 142 -16.38 -15.48 -4.39
C ALA A 142 -15.60 -14.15 -4.57
N MET A 143 -15.88 -13.15 -3.74
CA MET A 143 -15.13 -11.88 -3.74
C MET A 143 -13.66 -12.09 -3.40
N LEU A 144 -13.34 -12.95 -2.42
CA LEU A 144 -11.97 -13.24 -2.02
C LEU A 144 -11.19 -14.04 -3.08
N SER A 145 -11.89 -14.79 -3.93
CA SER A 145 -11.29 -15.61 -4.99
C SER A 145 -10.82 -14.74 -6.18
N LEU A 146 -11.30 -13.52 -6.28
CA LEU A 146 -10.88 -12.57 -7.33
C LEU A 146 -9.70 -11.75 -6.83
N ALA A 147 -8.62 -11.75 -7.61
CA ALA A 147 -7.47 -10.88 -7.35
C ALA A 147 -7.84 -9.40 -7.54
N ASP A 148 -7.08 -8.51 -6.91
CA ASP A 148 -7.26 -7.06 -6.95
C ASP A 148 -7.26 -6.47 -8.38
N PHE A 149 -6.36 -6.94 -9.25
CA PHE A 149 -6.31 -6.50 -10.65
C PHE A 149 -7.53 -6.95 -11.47
N LEU A 150 -8.17 -8.07 -11.11
CA LEU A 150 -9.43 -8.47 -11.74
C LEU A 150 -10.57 -7.56 -11.31
N TRP A 151 -10.64 -7.20 -10.01
CA TRP A 151 -11.58 -6.19 -9.54
C TRP A 151 -11.38 -4.85 -10.23
N ALA A 152 -10.11 -4.43 -10.39
CA ALA A 152 -9.76 -3.22 -11.12
C ALA A 152 -10.28 -3.24 -12.56
N SER A 153 -10.02 -4.35 -13.28
CA SER A 153 -10.47 -4.51 -14.66
C SER A 153 -12.00 -4.54 -14.78
N ILE A 154 -12.69 -5.26 -13.88
CA ILE A 154 -14.16 -5.33 -13.86
C ILE A 154 -14.76 -3.95 -13.60
N LEU A 155 -14.28 -3.23 -12.57
CA LEU A 155 -14.79 -1.90 -12.24
C LEU A 155 -14.51 -0.90 -13.35
N MET A 156 -13.31 -0.92 -13.94
CA MET A 156 -12.96 -0.07 -15.07
C MET A 156 -13.94 -0.29 -16.24
N LEU A 157 -14.18 -1.55 -16.64
CA LEU A 157 -15.06 -1.89 -17.75
C LEU A 157 -16.51 -1.55 -17.48
N LEU A 158 -17.03 -1.91 -16.30
CA LEU A 158 -18.46 -1.69 -15.98
C LEU A 158 -18.75 -0.23 -15.65
N VAL A 159 -18.00 0.37 -14.73
CA VAL A 159 -18.32 1.70 -14.20
C VAL A 159 -17.69 2.80 -15.06
N GLY A 160 -16.44 2.59 -15.50
CA GLY A 160 -15.72 3.59 -16.27
C GLY A 160 -16.07 3.60 -17.75
N VAL A 161 -16.11 2.42 -18.41
CA VAL A 161 -16.32 2.33 -19.86
C VAL A 161 -17.80 2.16 -20.22
N HIS A 162 -18.51 1.20 -19.60
CA HIS A 162 -19.89 0.91 -19.98
C HIS A 162 -20.88 1.97 -19.46
N TRP A 163 -20.80 2.35 -18.20
CA TRP A 163 -21.68 3.36 -17.59
C TRP A 163 -21.11 4.78 -17.66
N MET A 164 -19.83 4.96 -17.95
CA MET A 164 -19.14 6.26 -18.03
C MET A 164 -19.41 7.18 -16.83
N LEU A 165 -19.47 6.60 -15.62
CA LEU A 165 -19.79 7.34 -14.40
C LEU A 165 -18.56 7.96 -13.74
N LEU A 166 -17.40 7.34 -13.88
CA LEU A 166 -16.17 7.75 -13.22
C LEU A 166 -14.98 7.68 -14.20
N PRO A 167 -13.97 8.53 -14.02
CA PRO A 167 -12.77 8.51 -14.85
C PRO A 167 -11.99 7.20 -14.68
N ILE A 168 -11.33 6.78 -15.76
CA ILE A 168 -10.63 5.49 -15.84
C ILE A 168 -9.10 5.63 -15.78
N SER A 169 -8.56 6.85 -15.73
CA SER A 169 -7.11 7.06 -15.76
C SER A 169 -6.70 8.38 -15.12
N GLY A 170 -5.48 8.40 -14.58
CA GLY A 170 -4.91 9.60 -13.97
C GLY A 170 -5.25 9.75 -12.49
N ARG A 171 -4.78 10.85 -11.90
CA ARG A 171 -4.95 11.22 -10.48
C ARG A 171 -5.98 12.33 -10.31
N TYR A 172 -6.18 13.14 -11.37
CA TYR A 172 -7.13 14.26 -11.50
C TYR A 172 -7.32 14.58 -12.98
N GLY A 173 -8.32 15.40 -13.30
CA GLY A 173 -8.62 15.80 -14.68
C GLY A 173 -7.50 16.63 -15.33
N PRO A 174 -7.30 16.49 -16.64
CA PRO A 174 -6.23 17.17 -17.37
C PRO A 174 -6.37 18.70 -17.40
N GLU A 175 -7.53 19.22 -17.05
CA GLU A 175 -7.83 20.65 -16.94
C GLU A 175 -7.23 21.31 -15.69
N PHE A 176 -6.80 20.52 -14.71
CA PHE A 176 -6.22 21.01 -13.46
C PHE A 176 -4.70 20.97 -13.48
N ILE A 177 -4.10 22.00 -12.88
CA ILE A 177 -2.69 22.04 -12.56
C ILE A 177 -2.57 21.81 -11.06
N ALA A 178 -2.02 20.66 -10.67
CA ALA A 178 -1.85 20.34 -9.26
C ALA A 178 -0.83 21.28 -8.62
N PRO A 179 -1.13 21.86 -7.46
CA PRO A 179 -0.12 22.59 -6.70
C PRO A 179 0.94 21.58 -6.17
N ASP A 180 2.20 21.96 -6.26
CA ASP A 180 3.31 21.17 -5.74
C ASP A 180 3.76 21.73 -4.37
N ILE A 181 2.93 21.47 -3.33
CA ILE A 181 3.19 21.94 -1.96
C ILE A 181 3.69 20.78 -1.10
N THR A 182 2.89 19.70 -1.00
CA THR A 182 3.20 18.55 -0.16
C THR A 182 3.36 17.25 -0.97
N GLY A 183 2.93 17.27 -2.25
CA GLY A 183 2.83 16.12 -3.12
C GLY A 183 1.59 15.24 -2.86
N PHE A 184 0.86 15.48 -1.76
CA PHE A 184 -0.43 14.86 -1.47
C PHE A 184 -1.55 15.71 -2.05
N ILE A 185 -2.18 15.26 -3.16
CA ILE A 185 -3.15 16.07 -3.90
C ILE A 185 -4.35 16.50 -3.05
N PHE A 186 -4.82 15.62 -2.15
CA PHE A 186 -5.94 15.94 -1.26
C PHE A 186 -5.58 17.00 -0.23
N ILE A 187 -4.36 16.96 0.31
CA ILE A 187 -3.86 17.95 1.26
C ILE A 187 -3.67 19.28 0.52
N ASP A 188 -3.06 19.24 -0.65
CA ASP A 188 -2.74 20.42 -1.44
C ASP A 188 -4.03 21.12 -1.92
N ALA A 189 -5.05 20.37 -2.36
CA ALA A 189 -6.37 20.91 -2.72
C ALA A 189 -7.08 21.56 -1.54
N ILE A 190 -6.91 21.02 -0.32
CA ILE A 190 -7.48 21.62 0.90
C ILE A 190 -6.74 22.92 1.25
N ILE A 191 -5.39 22.92 1.19
CA ILE A 191 -4.57 24.10 1.51
C ILE A 191 -4.86 25.24 0.55
N THR A 192 -5.04 24.95 -0.74
CA THR A 192 -5.36 25.94 -1.77
C THR A 192 -6.84 26.29 -1.85
N ALA A 193 -7.69 25.63 -1.05
CA ALA A 193 -9.15 25.74 -1.08
C ALA A 193 -9.77 25.51 -2.48
N ASP A 194 -9.11 24.65 -3.30
CA ASP A 194 -9.58 24.26 -4.63
C ASP A 194 -10.55 23.08 -4.53
N GLY A 195 -11.82 23.38 -4.36
CA GLY A 195 -12.88 22.37 -4.28
C GLY A 195 -13.08 21.58 -5.58
N ALA A 196 -12.79 22.18 -6.74
CA ALA A 196 -12.95 21.50 -8.02
C ALA A 196 -11.85 20.43 -8.21
N LEU A 197 -10.60 20.76 -7.88
CA LEU A 197 -9.50 19.80 -7.87
C LEU A 197 -9.75 18.66 -6.86
N LEU A 198 -10.28 18.98 -5.68
CA LEU A 198 -10.60 17.97 -4.66
C LEU A 198 -11.65 16.97 -5.16
N ILE A 199 -12.72 17.44 -5.79
CA ILE A 199 -13.78 16.58 -6.36
C ILE A 199 -13.21 15.74 -7.48
N SER A 200 -12.48 16.34 -8.42
CA SER A 200 -11.85 15.61 -9.52
C SER A 200 -10.91 14.51 -9.00
N SER A 201 -10.07 14.80 -8.01
CA SER A 201 -9.18 13.81 -7.41
C SER A 201 -9.93 12.67 -6.71
N LEU A 202 -11.07 12.96 -6.04
CA LEU A 202 -11.94 11.95 -5.45
C LEU A 202 -12.55 11.04 -6.51
N GLU A 203 -13.01 11.58 -7.63
CA GLU A 203 -13.56 10.79 -8.74
C GLU A 203 -12.52 9.84 -9.34
N HIS A 204 -11.28 10.29 -9.50
CA HIS A 204 -10.20 9.48 -10.08
C HIS A 204 -9.69 8.38 -9.13
N ILE A 205 -9.64 8.62 -7.83
CA ILE A 205 -9.17 7.63 -6.86
C ILE A 205 -10.23 6.58 -6.50
N LEU A 206 -11.50 6.85 -6.74
CA LEU A 206 -12.61 6.03 -6.25
C LEU A 206 -12.57 4.60 -6.83
N LEU A 207 -12.44 4.46 -8.15
CA LEU A 207 -12.40 3.13 -8.80
C LEU A 207 -11.16 2.31 -8.39
N PRO A 208 -9.94 2.83 -8.47
CA PRO A 208 -8.75 2.08 -8.05
C PRO A 208 -8.79 1.73 -6.55
N ALA A 209 -9.24 2.63 -5.69
CA ALA A 209 -9.36 2.36 -4.26
C ALA A 209 -10.44 1.32 -3.94
N LEU A 210 -11.58 1.34 -4.63
CA LEU A 210 -12.63 0.32 -4.50
C LEU A 210 -12.16 -1.04 -5.00
N ALA A 211 -11.38 -1.12 -6.07
CA ALA A 211 -10.83 -2.37 -6.58
C ALA A 211 -9.99 -3.09 -5.50
N LEU A 212 -9.07 -2.36 -4.88
CA LEU A 212 -8.27 -2.85 -3.76
C LEU A 212 -9.15 -3.19 -2.56
N ALA A 213 -10.10 -2.33 -2.21
CA ALA A 213 -10.99 -2.55 -1.08
C ALA A 213 -11.83 -3.82 -1.22
N LEU A 214 -12.37 -4.11 -2.40
CA LEU A 214 -13.17 -5.31 -2.66
C LEU A 214 -12.36 -6.61 -2.57
N ALA A 215 -11.06 -6.57 -2.84
CA ALA A 215 -10.18 -7.71 -2.63
C ALA A 215 -9.92 -7.98 -1.14
N PHE A 216 -9.86 -6.94 -0.29
CA PHE A 216 -9.52 -7.06 1.14
C PHE A 216 -10.74 -7.12 2.07
N ALA A 217 -11.84 -6.45 1.74
CA ALA A 217 -13.03 -6.37 2.58
C ALA A 217 -13.61 -7.73 2.99
N PRO A 218 -13.67 -8.77 2.12
CA PRO A 218 -14.23 -10.06 2.48
C PRO A 218 -13.50 -10.76 3.64
N LEU A 219 -12.20 -10.56 3.74
CA LEU A 219 -11.41 -11.11 4.85
C LEU A 219 -11.79 -10.43 6.18
N ILE A 220 -11.96 -9.10 6.16
CA ILE A 220 -12.44 -8.32 7.30
C ILE A 220 -13.85 -8.77 7.70
N MET A 221 -14.76 -8.95 6.72
CA MET A 221 -16.13 -9.42 6.96
C MET A 221 -16.15 -10.74 7.72
N ARG A 222 -15.37 -11.73 7.27
CA ARG A 222 -15.34 -13.07 7.82
C ARG A 222 -14.75 -13.12 9.22
N VAL A 223 -13.65 -12.41 9.46
CA VAL A 223 -13.01 -12.35 10.77
C VAL A 223 -13.91 -11.64 11.77
N LEU A 224 -14.56 -10.55 11.39
CA LEU A 224 -15.52 -9.85 12.26
C LEU A 224 -16.72 -10.73 12.59
N LYS A 225 -17.33 -11.40 11.59
CA LYS A 225 -18.44 -12.35 11.81
C LYS A 225 -18.04 -13.44 12.79
N SER A 226 -16.88 -14.09 12.56
CA SER A 226 -16.38 -15.18 13.41
C SER A 226 -16.15 -14.73 14.83
N SER A 227 -15.42 -13.64 15.02
CA SER A 227 -15.11 -13.08 16.33
C SER A 227 -16.36 -12.62 17.11
N LEU A 228 -17.33 -12.00 16.42
CA LEU A 228 -18.59 -11.64 17.06
C LEU A 228 -19.40 -12.88 17.47
N THR A 229 -19.37 -13.95 16.65
CA THR A 229 -20.06 -15.19 16.98
C THR A 229 -19.48 -15.84 18.24
N GLU A 230 -18.16 -15.85 18.37
CA GLU A 230 -17.46 -16.35 19.56
C GLU A 230 -17.77 -15.50 20.79
N VAL A 231 -17.64 -14.19 20.69
CA VAL A 231 -17.89 -13.25 21.81
C VAL A 231 -19.34 -13.36 22.31
N MET A 232 -20.31 -13.63 21.46
CA MET A 232 -21.73 -13.76 21.84
C MET A 232 -22.05 -15.01 22.65
N THR A 233 -21.11 -15.96 22.78
CA THR A 233 -21.24 -17.15 23.63
C THR A 233 -20.63 -16.96 25.04
N GLU A 234 -19.97 -15.84 25.29
CA GLU A 234 -19.33 -15.54 26.55
C GLU A 234 -20.32 -15.30 27.72
N ASP A 235 -19.91 -15.67 28.94
CA ASP A 235 -20.75 -15.58 30.13
C ASP A 235 -21.25 -14.17 30.44
N TYR A 236 -20.43 -13.14 30.19
CA TYR A 236 -20.83 -11.74 30.45
C TYR A 236 -21.94 -11.28 29.49
N ILE A 237 -22.05 -11.86 28.29
CA ILE A 237 -23.16 -11.62 27.37
C ILE A 237 -24.42 -12.27 27.86
N THR A 238 -24.32 -13.51 28.35
CA THR A 238 -25.44 -14.23 28.98
C THR A 238 -25.98 -13.46 30.19
N LEU A 239 -25.08 -12.94 31.04
CA LEU A 239 -25.44 -12.05 32.17
C LEU A 239 -26.16 -10.78 31.71
N ALA A 240 -25.71 -10.17 30.61
CA ALA A 240 -26.34 -9.00 30.05
C ALA A 240 -27.78 -9.27 29.55
N ARG A 241 -28.02 -10.46 28.95
CA ARG A 241 -29.34 -10.92 28.55
C ARG A 241 -30.28 -11.14 29.74
N LEU A 242 -29.77 -11.78 30.79
CA LEU A 242 -30.53 -11.99 32.04
C LEU A 242 -30.91 -10.67 32.72
N ARG A 243 -30.13 -9.60 32.55
CA ARG A 243 -30.45 -8.24 33.00
C ARG A 243 -31.43 -7.49 32.10
N GLY A 244 -31.98 -8.13 31.05
CA GLY A 244 -32.94 -7.54 30.14
C GLY A 244 -32.38 -6.52 29.18
N ILE A 245 -31.04 -6.49 28.93
CA ILE A 245 -30.44 -5.59 27.96
C ILE A 245 -30.81 -6.06 26.55
N SER A 246 -31.27 -5.15 25.69
CA SER A 246 -31.64 -5.48 24.32
C SER A 246 -30.46 -6.00 23.47
N GLU A 247 -30.69 -6.96 22.59
CA GLU A 247 -29.67 -7.60 21.73
C GLU A 247 -28.87 -6.57 20.91
N ARG A 248 -29.50 -5.51 20.40
CA ARG A 248 -28.82 -4.44 19.70
C ARG A 248 -27.82 -3.70 20.60
N ARG A 249 -28.19 -3.47 21.85
CA ARG A 249 -27.29 -2.80 22.84
C ARG A 249 -26.17 -3.75 23.27
N ILE A 250 -26.46 -5.04 23.43
CA ILE A 250 -25.48 -6.06 23.68
C ILE A 250 -24.45 -6.10 22.56
N LEU A 251 -24.90 -6.19 21.29
CA LEU A 251 -24.03 -6.22 20.12
C LEU A 251 -23.12 -4.97 20.04
N LEU A 252 -23.71 -3.77 20.03
CA LEU A 252 -22.94 -2.55 19.77
C LEU A 252 -22.08 -2.10 20.94
N ARG A 253 -22.49 -2.34 22.19
CA ARG A 253 -21.80 -1.79 23.37
C ARG A 253 -20.97 -2.82 24.15
N HIS A 254 -21.32 -4.09 24.05
CA HIS A 254 -20.65 -5.17 24.82
C HIS A 254 -19.87 -6.12 23.91
N ALA A 255 -20.50 -6.66 22.86
CA ALA A 255 -19.85 -7.65 22.00
C ALA A 255 -18.85 -7.01 21.02
N LEU A 256 -19.25 -5.95 20.31
CA LEU A 256 -18.41 -5.30 19.30
C LEU A 256 -17.07 -4.79 19.89
N LYS A 257 -17.09 -4.27 21.09
CA LYS A 257 -15.88 -3.76 21.77
C LYS A 257 -14.78 -4.82 21.89
N ASN A 258 -15.14 -6.06 22.16
CA ASN A 258 -14.20 -7.18 22.29
C ASN A 258 -14.02 -7.91 20.95
N GLY A 259 -15.11 -8.08 20.18
CA GLY A 259 -15.10 -8.78 18.89
C GLY A 259 -14.36 -8.05 17.78
N VAL A 260 -14.10 -6.75 17.93
CA VAL A 260 -13.35 -5.98 16.93
C VAL A 260 -11.83 -6.21 17.02
N LEU A 261 -11.30 -6.67 18.14
CA LEU A 261 -9.86 -6.75 18.37
C LEU A 261 -9.12 -7.65 17.36
N PRO A 262 -9.58 -8.89 17.06
CA PRO A 262 -8.95 -9.71 16.02
C PRO A 262 -9.03 -9.07 14.63
N THR A 263 -10.12 -8.39 14.34
CA THR A 263 -10.32 -7.67 13.08
C THR A 263 -9.33 -6.50 12.92
N LEU A 264 -9.09 -5.74 13.99
CA LEU A 264 -8.10 -4.65 13.97
C LEU A 264 -6.68 -5.18 13.75
N THR A 265 -6.34 -6.31 14.37
CA THR A 265 -5.05 -6.98 14.14
C THR A 265 -4.89 -7.38 12.67
N LEU A 266 -5.94 -7.98 12.10
CA LEU A 266 -5.97 -8.37 10.69
C LEU A 266 -5.79 -7.14 9.77
N ILE A 267 -6.55 -6.07 10.00
CA ILE A 267 -6.45 -4.83 9.21
C ILE A 267 -5.02 -4.30 9.23
N GLY A 268 -4.37 -4.36 10.38
CA GLY A 268 -2.99 -3.95 10.50
C GLY A 268 -2.04 -4.76 9.63
N VAL A 269 -2.13 -6.09 9.67
CA VAL A 269 -1.30 -6.98 8.82
C VAL A 269 -1.60 -6.75 7.35
N GLN A 270 -2.87 -6.59 6.99
CA GLN A 270 -3.31 -6.40 5.61
C GLN A 270 -2.90 -5.03 5.03
N PHE A 271 -2.69 -4.01 5.86
CA PHE A 271 -2.25 -2.70 5.38
C PHE A 271 -0.90 -2.76 4.67
N GLY A 272 0.05 -3.56 5.17
CA GLY A 272 1.32 -3.79 4.49
C GLY A 272 1.15 -4.48 3.12
N PHE A 273 0.21 -5.44 3.02
CA PHE A 273 -0.07 -6.14 1.76
C PHE A 273 -0.76 -5.25 0.72
N LEU A 274 -1.53 -4.24 1.15
CA LEU A 274 -2.16 -3.28 0.24
C LEU A 274 -1.16 -2.62 -0.70
N PHE A 275 0.02 -2.24 -0.20
CA PHE A 275 1.06 -1.64 -1.04
C PHE A 275 1.52 -2.58 -2.17
N GLY A 276 1.57 -3.90 -1.94
CA GLY A 276 1.86 -4.87 -3.00
C GLY A 276 0.79 -4.91 -4.09
N GLY A 277 -0.49 -4.79 -3.69
CA GLY A 277 -1.63 -4.77 -4.60
C GLY A 277 -1.75 -3.49 -5.42
N THR A 278 -1.26 -2.35 -4.92
CA THR A 278 -1.38 -1.06 -5.66
C THR A 278 -0.68 -1.11 -7.00
N LEU A 279 0.42 -1.86 -7.15
CA LEU A 279 1.24 -1.89 -8.36
C LEU A 279 0.42 -2.19 -9.64
N LEU A 280 -0.34 -3.28 -9.65
CA LEU A 280 -1.14 -3.66 -10.82
C LEU A 280 -2.33 -2.74 -11.02
N VAL A 281 -2.95 -2.28 -9.95
CA VAL A 281 -4.08 -1.34 -10.00
C VAL A 281 -3.64 0.01 -10.54
N GLU A 282 -2.48 0.52 -10.12
CA GLU A 282 -1.90 1.76 -10.65
C GLU A 282 -1.63 1.67 -12.17
N ILE A 283 -1.17 0.52 -12.67
CA ILE A 283 -0.96 0.30 -14.09
C ILE A 283 -2.29 0.33 -14.85
N ILE A 284 -3.31 -0.40 -14.36
CA ILE A 284 -4.61 -0.52 -15.02
C ILE A 284 -5.27 0.86 -15.15
N PHE A 285 -5.26 1.65 -14.08
CA PHE A 285 -5.85 2.99 -14.07
C PHE A 285 -4.88 4.10 -14.50
N SER A 286 -3.67 3.75 -14.99
CA SER A 286 -2.62 4.74 -15.31
C SER A 286 -2.42 5.77 -14.19
N TYR A 287 -2.61 5.34 -12.93
CA TYR A 287 -2.45 6.18 -11.75
C TYR A 287 -0.96 6.45 -11.52
N PRO A 288 -0.52 7.71 -11.35
CA PRO A 288 0.89 8.09 -11.32
C PRO A 288 1.54 7.78 -9.96
N GLY A 289 1.49 6.53 -9.53
CA GLY A 289 2.09 6.04 -8.31
C GLY A 289 3.44 5.37 -8.51
N LEU A 290 4.02 4.93 -7.38
CA LEU A 290 5.33 4.29 -7.31
C LEU A 290 5.38 2.96 -8.09
N GLY A 291 4.27 2.19 -8.12
CA GLY A 291 4.15 0.95 -8.89
C GLY A 291 4.19 1.20 -10.39
N ASN A 292 3.48 2.22 -10.85
CA ASN A 292 3.51 2.63 -12.26
C ASN A 292 4.91 3.12 -12.64
N LEU A 293 5.58 3.93 -11.80
CA LEU A 293 6.96 4.34 -11.99
C LEU A 293 7.89 3.13 -12.11
N MET A 294 7.77 2.15 -11.20
CA MET A 294 8.60 0.96 -11.19
C MET A 294 8.45 0.14 -12.49
N VAL A 295 7.23 -0.06 -12.97
CA VAL A 295 7.00 -0.84 -14.21
C VAL A 295 7.51 -0.07 -15.44
N ARG A 296 7.33 1.25 -15.50
CA ARG A 296 7.92 2.07 -16.55
C ARG A 296 9.45 2.01 -16.53
N ALA A 297 10.05 2.06 -15.34
CA ALA A 297 11.49 1.93 -15.17
C ALA A 297 12.00 0.55 -15.63
N ILE A 298 11.27 -0.54 -15.31
CA ILE A 298 11.60 -1.89 -15.77
C ILE A 298 11.54 -1.98 -17.29
N ARG A 299 10.48 -1.46 -17.91
CA ARG A 299 10.34 -1.45 -19.39
C ARG A 299 11.45 -0.68 -20.08
N ASN A 300 11.90 0.39 -19.46
CA ASN A 300 12.98 1.25 -19.96
C ASN A 300 14.36 0.81 -19.45
N THR A 301 14.43 -0.25 -18.64
CA THR A 301 15.67 -0.78 -18.02
C THR A 301 16.45 0.29 -17.23
N ASP A 302 15.74 1.22 -16.59
CA ASP A 302 16.33 2.30 -15.80
C ASP A 302 16.73 1.79 -14.40
N LEU A 303 17.93 1.24 -14.31
CA LEU A 303 18.42 0.55 -13.10
C LEU A 303 18.40 1.44 -11.84
N PRO A 304 18.86 2.71 -11.86
CA PRO A 304 18.75 3.58 -10.69
C PRO A 304 17.33 3.72 -10.16
N VAL A 305 16.36 3.94 -11.04
CA VAL A 305 14.95 4.07 -10.66
C VAL A 305 14.40 2.76 -10.13
N ILE A 306 14.69 1.62 -10.76
CA ILE A 306 14.24 0.29 -10.30
C ILE A 306 14.77 0.01 -8.89
N GLN A 307 16.07 0.25 -8.65
CA GLN A 307 16.70 0.02 -7.35
C GLN A 307 16.05 0.85 -6.25
N MET A 308 15.88 2.14 -6.50
CA MET A 308 15.34 3.06 -5.51
C MET A 308 13.84 2.89 -5.30
N ALA A 309 13.06 2.64 -6.35
CA ALA A 309 11.64 2.36 -6.23
C ALA A 309 11.40 1.07 -5.42
N ALA A 310 12.14 0.00 -5.69
CA ALA A 310 12.03 -1.24 -4.93
C ALA A 310 12.42 -1.07 -3.46
N LEU A 311 13.51 -0.34 -3.18
CA LEU A 311 13.92 -0.04 -1.82
C LEU A 311 12.89 0.83 -1.10
N THR A 312 12.33 1.83 -1.78
CA THR A 312 11.27 2.70 -1.26
C THR A 312 10.01 1.90 -0.92
N TYR A 313 9.59 0.97 -1.77
CA TYR A 313 8.50 0.04 -1.44
C TYR A 313 8.77 -0.72 -0.13
N CYS A 314 9.95 -1.28 0.02
CA CYS A 314 10.32 -1.98 1.26
C CYS A 314 10.27 -1.06 2.48
N VAL A 315 10.80 0.15 2.38
CA VAL A 315 10.76 1.14 3.46
C VAL A 315 9.32 1.48 3.84
N VAL A 316 8.45 1.73 2.85
CA VAL A 316 7.04 2.06 3.09
C VAL A 316 6.29 0.91 3.76
N VAL A 317 6.47 -0.33 3.28
CA VAL A 317 5.84 -1.51 3.89
C VAL A 317 6.32 -1.71 5.33
N LEU A 318 7.62 -1.60 5.59
CA LEU A 318 8.18 -1.75 6.93
C LEU A 318 7.76 -0.62 7.87
N ALA A 319 7.71 0.62 7.37
CA ALA A 319 7.18 1.77 8.12
C ALA A 319 5.70 1.58 8.45
N SER A 320 4.89 1.16 7.48
CA SER A 320 3.47 0.87 7.67
C SER A 320 3.24 -0.21 8.71
N ASN A 321 3.98 -1.31 8.65
CA ASN A 321 3.92 -2.37 9.64
C ASN A 321 4.31 -1.87 11.04
N THR A 322 5.33 -1.00 11.12
CA THR A 322 5.74 -0.40 12.40
C THR A 322 4.66 0.51 12.98
N VAL A 323 4.01 1.34 12.15
CA VAL A 323 2.87 2.17 12.57
C VAL A 323 1.73 1.31 13.10
N VAL A 324 1.41 0.23 12.40
CA VAL A 324 0.37 -0.73 12.82
C VAL A 324 0.68 -1.37 14.17
N ASP A 325 1.92 -1.80 14.41
CA ASP A 325 2.29 -2.39 15.70
C ASP A 325 2.17 -1.39 16.84
N VAL A 326 2.56 -0.14 16.62
CA VAL A 326 2.37 0.93 17.61
C VAL A 326 0.88 1.16 17.86
N LEU A 327 0.06 1.24 16.81
CA LEU A 327 -1.39 1.37 16.94
C LEU A 327 -2.01 0.19 17.70
N TYR A 328 -1.56 -1.03 17.43
CA TYR A 328 -2.04 -2.24 18.08
C TYR A 328 -1.79 -2.19 19.60
N VAL A 329 -0.60 -1.80 20.02
CA VAL A 329 -0.27 -1.65 21.45
C VAL A 329 -1.04 -0.50 22.10
N VAL A 330 -1.29 0.59 21.39
CA VAL A 330 -2.10 1.71 21.87
C VAL A 330 -3.57 1.30 22.06
N LEU A 331 -4.12 0.52 21.13
CA LEU A 331 -5.52 0.11 21.12
C LEU A 331 -5.82 -1.08 22.04
N ASN A 332 -4.83 -1.95 22.29
CA ASN A 332 -5.01 -3.15 23.11
C ASN A 332 -4.48 -2.95 24.55
N PRO A 333 -5.36 -2.68 25.54
CA PRO A 333 -4.93 -2.41 26.90
C PRO A 333 -4.35 -3.64 27.64
N LYS A 334 -4.57 -4.86 27.13
CA LYS A 334 -4.03 -6.09 27.75
C LYS A 334 -2.51 -6.18 27.57
N LEU A 335 -1.98 -5.69 26.45
CA LEU A 335 -0.54 -5.67 26.16
C LEU A 335 0.24 -4.59 26.93
N ARG A 336 -0.45 -3.69 27.62
CA ARG A 336 0.20 -2.65 28.44
C ARG A 336 0.70 -3.16 29.79
N LYS A 337 0.35 -4.40 30.17
CA LYS A 337 0.65 -4.98 31.48
C LYS A 337 1.82 -5.96 31.49
N GLU A 338 2.34 -6.30 30.32
CA GLU A 338 3.59 -7.05 30.11
C GLU A 338 4.75 -6.08 29.75
#